data_1e23bb5554997e3785eeecaa9e8e534b
#
_entry.id   1e23bb5554997e3785eeecaa9e8e534b
#
_cell.length_a   1.000
_cell.length_b   1.000
_cell.length_c   1.000
_cell.angle_alpha   90.00
_cell.angle_beta   90.00
_cell.angle_gamma   90.00
#
_symmetry.space_group_name_H-M   'P 1'
#
loop_
_entity.id
_entity.type
_entity.pdbx_description
1 polymer ?
#
loop_
_entity_poly.entity_id
_entity_poly.type
_entity_poly.pdbx_seq_one_letter_code
_entity_poly.pdbx_strand_id
1 'polypeptide(L)'
;MVVGINKSSLNIPKNTNYEYIYLYDDEKYEDLIKLGLHCMDYRYCDYVDINLTDYDIECIKKAKITDKDWDKLPEKVNYKIGIIVPNYNYEHTLDKCLSSIANQNYKNYEVIFVDDMSTDKSVLIALKYVNKMNIKIVQLKQKRLNGGARNEGYLHLSPDVDYVYYVDSDDWLLNDKVLEKINNKLQTKPDVLFIGLSKYKNNETKPCFIPEYKDKYDALKGWSGSCGKVIKKTLATRQECLYNEGTLKEDRNQHRRICIYMNNFALLKEPLYVWNQQNSKSVTTIRDEINWGTSTIRQYADTKQLALSVKGQDKIIDRIMEEAVRMCKKEMDTNGDRQW
;
A
#
# COMPACT_ATOMS: atom_id res chain seq x y z
N MET A 1 -4.78 -8.46 -20.04
CA MET A 1 -5.18 -7.16 -19.46
C MET A 1 -6.69 -7.14 -19.40
N VAL A 2 -7.23 -6.76 -18.27
CA VAL A 2 -8.66 -6.68 -18.03
C VAL A 2 -9.14 -5.28 -18.40
N VAL A 3 -10.18 -5.17 -19.21
CA VAL A 3 -10.72 -3.90 -19.68
C VAL A 3 -12.18 -3.76 -19.21
N GLY A 4 -12.45 -2.73 -18.45
CA GLY A 4 -13.84 -2.37 -18.05
C GLY A 4 -14.49 -1.46 -19.09
N ILE A 5 -15.75 -1.70 -19.38
CA ILE A 5 -16.49 -1.00 -20.45
C ILE A 5 -17.60 -0.14 -19.86
N ASN A 6 -17.61 1.15 -20.16
CA ASN A 6 -18.69 2.08 -19.81
C ASN A 6 -19.70 2.23 -20.96
N LYS A 7 -20.97 2.50 -20.61
CA LYS A 7 -22.13 2.60 -21.49
C LYS A 7 -21.98 3.51 -22.71
N SER A 8 -21.18 4.55 -22.62
CA SER A 8 -21.22 5.62 -23.62
C SER A 8 -20.19 5.49 -24.73
N SER A 9 -19.10 4.76 -24.51
CA SER A 9 -18.02 4.73 -25.51
C SER A 9 -16.90 3.75 -25.14
N LEU A 10 -16.52 2.88 -26.05
CA LEU A 10 -15.52 1.84 -25.89
C LEU A 10 -14.29 2.15 -26.78
N ASN A 11 -13.14 2.52 -26.21
CA ASN A 11 -11.89 2.78 -26.95
C ASN A 11 -10.78 1.86 -26.50
N ILE A 12 -10.47 0.81 -27.26
CA ILE A 12 -9.44 -0.17 -26.96
C ILE A 12 -8.14 0.24 -27.69
N PRO A 13 -7.01 0.44 -26.99
CA PRO A 13 -5.74 0.77 -27.66
C PRO A 13 -5.30 -0.33 -28.63
N LYS A 14 -4.91 0.04 -29.85
CA LYS A 14 -4.65 -0.86 -31.00
C LYS A 14 -3.57 -1.93 -30.81
N ASN A 15 -2.76 -1.89 -29.79
CA ASN A 15 -1.58 -2.75 -29.62
C ASN A 15 -1.56 -3.56 -28.34
N THR A 16 -2.70 -3.87 -27.74
CA THR A 16 -2.78 -4.58 -26.47
C THR A 16 -3.47 -5.93 -26.65
N ASN A 17 -2.83 -7.02 -26.22
CA ASN A 17 -3.49 -8.31 -26.08
C ASN A 17 -4.41 -8.26 -24.87
N TYR A 18 -5.71 -8.38 -25.10
CA TYR A 18 -6.72 -8.44 -24.04
C TYR A 18 -6.98 -9.89 -23.67
N GLU A 19 -6.88 -10.18 -22.38
CA GLU A 19 -7.30 -11.49 -21.88
C GLU A 19 -8.80 -11.51 -21.58
N TYR A 20 -9.39 -10.37 -21.16
CA TYR A 20 -10.82 -10.28 -20.81
C TYR A 20 -11.38 -8.88 -21.01
N ILE A 21 -12.69 -8.80 -21.34
CA ILE A 21 -13.48 -7.57 -21.44
C ILE A 21 -14.65 -7.68 -20.46
N TYR A 22 -14.81 -6.69 -19.61
CA TYR A 22 -15.86 -6.66 -18.58
C TYR A 22 -16.83 -5.50 -18.79
N LEU A 23 -18.12 -5.79 -18.55
CA LEU A 23 -19.16 -4.80 -18.53
C LEU A 23 -19.55 -4.43 -17.12
N TYR A 24 -19.87 -3.17 -16.91
CA TYR A 24 -20.38 -2.70 -15.63
C TYR A 24 -21.73 -1.99 -15.71
N ASP A 25 -22.53 -2.35 -16.72
CA ASP A 25 -23.84 -1.79 -16.89
C ASP A 25 -24.84 -2.84 -17.39
N ASP A 26 -25.77 -3.19 -16.52
CA ASP A 26 -26.74 -4.24 -16.74
C ASP A 26 -27.69 -3.98 -17.94
N GLU A 27 -27.94 -2.70 -18.30
CA GLU A 27 -28.87 -2.38 -19.38
C GLU A 27 -28.34 -2.70 -20.80
N LYS A 28 -27.03 -2.90 -20.98
CA LYS A 28 -26.41 -3.28 -22.27
C LYS A 28 -25.89 -4.71 -22.34
N TYR A 29 -26.13 -5.49 -21.31
CA TYR A 29 -25.75 -6.91 -21.27
C TYR A 29 -26.26 -7.68 -22.51
N GLU A 30 -27.54 -7.48 -22.88
CA GLU A 30 -28.14 -8.14 -24.04
C GLU A 30 -27.51 -7.73 -25.38
N ASP A 31 -27.07 -6.49 -25.55
CA ASP A 31 -26.45 -6.03 -26.78
C ASP A 31 -25.06 -6.63 -27.00
N LEU A 32 -24.37 -6.95 -25.93
CA LEU A 32 -23.04 -7.56 -25.98
C LEU A 32 -23.10 -9.08 -26.13
N ILE A 33 -24.11 -9.74 -25.57
CA ILE A 33 -24.41 -11.13 -25.91
C ILE A 33 -24.71 -11.26 -27.41
N LYS A 34 -25.46 -10.33 -28.02
CA LYS A 34 -25.68 -10.28 -29.46
C LYS A 34 -24.40 -10.08 -30.27
N LEU A 35 -23.38 -9.46 -29.68
CA LEU A 35 -22.04 -9.31 -30.26
C LEU A 35 -21.15 -10.53 -30.02
N GLY A 36 -21.63 -11.58 -29.32
CA GLY A 36 -20.88 -12.77 -28.96
C GLY A 36 -19.85 -12.54 -27.86
N LEU A 37 -20.02 -11.50 -27.07
CA LEU A 37 -19.18 -11.18 -25.92
C LEU A 37 -19.89 -11.61 -24.65
N HIS A 38 -19.26 -12.47 -23.87
CA HIS A 38 -19.72 -12.84 -22.53
C HIS A 38 -19.18 -11.84 -21.50
N CYS A 39 -20.02 -11.52 -20.53
CA CYS A 39 -19.72 -10.54 -19.52
C CYS A 39 -19.43 -11.19 -18.19
N MET A 40 -18.33 -10.81 -17.57
CA MET A 40 -18.02 -11.21 -16.20
C MET A 40 -18.43 -10.10 -15.20
N ASP A 41 -18.53 -10.50 -13.95
CA ASP A 41 -18.93 -9.63 -12.87
C ASP A 41 -18.00 -8.40 -12.75
N TYR A 42 -18.54 -7.22 -12.98
CA TYR A 42 -17.85 -5.92 -12.95
C TYR A 42 -17.11 -5.62 -11.64
N ARG A 43 -17.41 -6.33 -10.57
CA ARG A 43 -16.78 -6.15 -9.24
C ARG A 43 -15.28 -6.38 -9.22
N TYR A 44 -14.72 -6.92 -10.30
CA TYR A 44 -13.30 -7.29 -10.40
C TYR A 44 -12.46 -6.38 -11.30
N CYS A 45 -13.06 -5.30 -11.84
CA CYS A 45 -12.40 -4.45 -12.82
C CYS A 45 -11.98 -3.10 -12.26
N ASP A 46 -10.80 -2.65 -12.65
CA ASP A 46 -10.46 -1.24 -12.62
C ASP A 46 -11.25 -0.53 -13.72
N TYR A 47 -11.99 0.49 -13.35
CA TYR A 47 -12.74 1.30 -14.30
C TYR A 47 -11.78 2.07 -15.20
N VAL A 48 -11.72 1.72 -16.46
CA VAL A 48 -11.14 2.54 -17.51
C VAL A 48 -12.26 2.93 -18.43
N ASP A 49 -12.56 4.20 -18.55
CA ASP A 49 -13.49 4.72 -19.57
C ASP A 49 -12.88 4.46 -20.95
N ILE A 50 -13.46 3.51 -21.67
CA ILE A 50 -12.99 3.13 -23.00
C ILE A 50 -14.09 3.42 -24.00
N ASN A 51 -13.76 4.25 -24.99
CA ASN A 51 -14.61 4.50 -26.14
C ASN A 51 -14.27 3.50 -27.26
N LEU A 52 -15.15 2.53 -27.57
CA LEU A 52 -14.97 1.62 -28.73
C LEU A 52 -15.42 2.32 -30.01
N THR A 53 -14.53 2.31 -30.99
CA THR A 53 -14.88 2.64 -32.36
C THR A 53 -15.51 1.43 -33.05
N ASP A 54 -16.22 1.64 -34.16
CA ASP A 54 -16.78 0.54 -34.99
C ASP A 54 -15.69 -0.46 -35.42
N TYR A 55 -14.45 0.00 -35.59
CA TYR A 55 -13.31 -0.84 -35.89
C TYR A 55 -12.92 -1.74 -34.71
N ASP A 56 -12.97 -1.22 -33.49
CA ASP A 56 -12.65 -1.99 -32.29
C ASP A 56 -13.69 -3.09 -32.06
N ILE A 57 -14.99 -2.77 -32.31
CA ILE A 57 -16.09 -3.72 -32.27
C ILE A 57 -15.89 -4.84 -33.31
N GLU A 58 -15.43 -4.50 -34.50
CA GLU A 58 -15.14 -5.48 -35.55
C GLU A 58 -13.95 -6.38 -35.20
N CYS A 59 -12.91 -5.84 -34.56
CA CYS A 59 -11.78 -6.60 -34.05
C CYS A 59 -12.18 -7.58 -32.93
N ILE A 60 -13.07 -7.16 -32.03
CA ILE A 60 -13.60 -8.01 -30.95
C ILE A 60 -14.42 -9.16 -31.55
N LYS A 61 -15.28 -8.88 -32.55
CA LYS A 61 -16.05 -9.91 -33.28
C LYS A 61 -15.14 -10.92 -33.99
N LYS A 62 -14.01 -10.48 -34.55
CA LYS A 62 -13.04 -11.34 -35.25
C LYS A 62 -12.18 -12.18 -34.28
N ALA A 63 -12.02 -11.76 -33.04
CA ALA A 63 -11.19 -12.47 -32.06
C ALA A 63 -11.79 -13.82 -31.61
N LYS A 64 -13.07 -14.12 -31.95
CA LYS A 64 -13.76 -15.40 -31.66
C LYS A 64 -13.52 -15.91 -30.24
N ILE A 65 -13.73 -15.05 -29.25
CA ILE A 65 -13.73 -15.50 -27.85
C ILE A 65 -14.92 -16.45 -27.69
N THR A 66 -14.64 -17.70 -27.36
CA THR A 66 -15.65 -18.77 -27.26
C THR A 66 -16.00 -19.05 -25.81
N ASP A 67 -17.19 -19.63 -25.55
CA ASP A 67 -17.63 -20.02 -24.20
C ASP A 67 -16.61 -20.93 -23.48
N LYS A 68 -15.81 -21.71 -24.22
CA LYS A 68 -14.76 -22.57 -23.67
C LYS A 68 -13.58 -21.81 -23.04
N ASP A 69 -13.41 -20.54 -23.38
CA ASP A 69 -12.32 -19.72 -22.83
C ASP A 69 -12.70 -19.15 -21.46
N TRP A 70 -14.00 -19.08 -21.14
CA TRP A 70 -14.53 -18.61 -19.86
C TRP A 70 -14.37 -19.63 -18.73
N ASP A 71 -14.47 -20.92 -19.03
CA ASP A 71 -14.24 -22.00 -18.06
C ASP A 71 -12.80 -22.05 -17.54
N LYS A 72 -11.90 -21.31 -18.17
CA LYS A 72 -10.47 -21.23 -17.81
C LYS A 72 -10.12 -20.00 -16.99
N LEU A 73 -11.12 -19.19 -16.60
CA LEU A 73 -10.84 -18.02 -15.77
C LEU A 73 -10.28 -18.47 -14.42
N PRO A 74 -9.14 -17.93 -13.99
CA PRO A 74 -8.62 -18.25 -12.68
C PRO A 74 -9.65 -17.82 -11.63
N GLU A 75 -9.99 -18.72 -10.73
CA GLU A 75 -10.80 -18.37 -9.56
C GLU A 75 -10.17 -17.18 -8.85
N LYS A 76 -11.02 -16.24 -8.41
CA LYS A 76 -10.55 -15.11 -7.61
C LYS A 76 -9.88 -15.62 -6.35
N VAL A 77 -8.62 -15.31 -6.21
CA VAL A 77 -7.86 -15.67 -5.03
C VAL A 77 -8.24 -14.75 -3.87
N ASN A 78 -8.65 -15.32 -2.76
CA ASN A 78 -8.84 -14.60 -1.52
C ASN A 78 -7.50 -14.54 -0.77
N TYR A 79 -6.64 -13.57 -1.12
CA TYR A 79 -5.33 -13.40 -0.49
C TYR A 79 -5.46 -13.06 0.99
N LYS A 80 -4.73 -13.76 1.84
CA LYS A 80 -4.70 -13.43 3.25
C LYS A 80 -3.80 -12.23 3.52
N ILE A 81 -4.39 -11.18 4.12
CA ILE A 81 -3.71 -9.93 4.41
C ILE A 81 -3.33 -9.89 5.89
N GLY A 82 -2.03 -9.83 6.18
CA GLY A 82 -1.52 -9.59 7.54
C GLY A 82 -1.40 -8.09 7.78
N ILE A 83 -2.18 -7.56 8.72
CA ILE A 83 -2.17 -6.15 9.07
C ILE A 83 -1.32 -5.97 10.32
N ILE A 84 -0.24 -5.18 10.22
CA ILE A 84 0.63 -4.87 11.36
C ILE A 84 0.30 -3.48 11.87
N VAL A 85 -0.04 -3.38 13.16
CA VAL A 85 -0.39 -2.14 13.85
C VAL A 85 0.65 -1.88 14.94
N PRO A 86 1.70 -1.06 14.67
CA PRO A 86 2.66 -0.64 15.69
C PRO A 86 2.00 0.36 16.63
N ASN A 87 2.24 0.25 17.93
CA ASN A 87 1.64 1.12 18.94
C ASN A 87 2.62 1.55 20.03
N TYR A 88 2.53 2.82 20.41
CA TYR A 88 3.13 3.33 21.64
C TYR A 88 2.36 4.54 22.16
N ASN A 89 1.59 4.37 23.24
CA ASN A 89 0.82 5.43 23.91
C ASN A 89 -0.19 6.16 23.00
N TYR A 90 -1.01 5.41 22.27
CA TYR A 90 -2.05 5.95 21.39
C TYR A 90 -3.49 5.65 21.88
N GLU A 91 -3.74 5.59 23.20
CA GLU A 91 -5.07 5.30 23.76
C GLU A 91 -6.20 6.18 23.20
N HIS A 92 -5.91 7.41 22.76
CA HIS A 92 -6.93 8.36 22.28
C HIS A 92 -7.36 8.11 20.82
N THR A 93 -6.56 7.44 20.02
CA THR A 93 -6.81 7.20 18.58
C THR A 93 -7.00 5.73 18.24
N LEU A 94 -6.43 4.84 19.03
CA LEU A 94 -6.35 3.42 18.77
C LEU A 94 -7.73 2.74 18.57
N ASP A 95 -8.76 3.15 19.31
CA ASP A 95 -10.09 2.58 19.15
C ASP A 95 -10.66 2.85 17.75
N LYS A 96 -10.45 4.05 17.20
CA LYS A 96 -10.83 4.40 15.83
C LYS A 96 -10.04 3.60 14.80
N CYS A 97 -8.75 3.43 15.02
CA CYS A 97 -7.88 2.60 14.17
C CYS A 97 -8.42 1.16 14.09
N LEU A 98 -8.51 0.48 15.24
CA LEU A 98 -8.91 -0.93 15.32
C LEU A 98 -10.36 -1.15 14.88
N SER A 99 -11.29 -0.21 15.18
CA SER A 99 -12.67 -0.34 14.70
C SER A 99 -12.76 -0.24 13.19
N SER A 100 -11.95 0.60 12.54
CA SER A 100 -11.92 0.71 11.08
C SER A 100 -11.47 -0.59 10.40
N ILE A 101 -10.59 -1.35 11.04
CA ILE A 101 -10.13 -2.66 10.57
C ILE A 101 -11.18 -3.73 10.85
N ALA A 102 -11.74 -3.78 12.06
CA ALA A 102 -12.75 -4.77 12.45
C ALA A 102 -14.02 -4.71 11.58
N ASN A 103 -14.38 -3.50 11.13
CA ASN A 103 -15.56 -3.25 10.29
C ASN A 103 -15.36 -3.55 8.80
N GLN A 104 -14.18 -4.03 8.37
CA GLN A 104 -13.97 -4.37 6.96
C GLN A 104 -14.88 -5.52 6.52
N ASN A 105 -15.46 -5.42 5.32
CA ASN A 105 -16.30 -6.46 4.71
C ASN A 105 -15.48 -7.69 4.31
N TYR A 106 -14.25 -7.50 3.84
CA TYR A 106 -13.30 -8.57 3.56
C TYR A 106 -12.79 -9.19 4.85
N LYS A 107 -12.91 -10.53 5.02
CA LYS A 107 -12.62 -11.21 6.29
C LYS A 107 -11.36 -12.07 6.28
N ASN A 108 -10.71 -12.29 5.11
CA ASN A 108 -9.47 -13.07 5.05
C ASN A 108 -8.25 -12.20 5.41
N TYR A 109 -8.21 -11.75 6.65
CA TYR A 109 -7.09 -11.01 7.22
C TYR A 109 -6.80 -11.43 8.65
N GLU A 110 -5.62 -11.09 9.12
CA GLU A 110 -5.25 -11.13 10.55
C GLU A 110 -4.56 -9.83 10.95
N VAL A 111 -4.68 -9.46 12.21
CA VAL A 111 -4.05 -8.26 12.78
C VAL A 111 -2.97 -8.67 13.78
N ILE A 112 -1.78 -8.10 13.64
CA ILE A 112 -0.72 -8.18 14.64
C ILE A 112 -0.58 -6.79 15.25
N PHE A 113 -1.15 -6.60 16.42
CA PHE A 113 -0.99 -5.39 17.22
C PHE A 113 0.29 -5.53 18.04
N VAL A 114 1.25 -4.65 17.82
CA VAL A 114 2.55 -4.69 18.51
C VAL A 114 2.71 -3.46 19.39
N ASP A 115 2.67 -3.68 20.67
CA ASP A 115 2.81 -2.64 21.70
C ASP A 115 4.28 -2.47 22.10
N ASP A 116 4.83 -1.29 21.80
CA ASP A 116 6.22 -0.92 22.11
C ASP A 116 6.36 -0.30 23.51
N MET A 117 5.90 -1.04 24.54
CA MET A 117 5.96 -0.66 25.96
C MET A 117 5.09 0.56 26.30
N SER A 118 3.83 0.56 25.88
CA SER A 118 2.89 1.61 26.30
C SER A 118 2.65 1.62 27.81
N THR A 119 2.46 2.80 28.36
CA THR A 119 2.13 3.06 29.76
C THR A 119 0.70 3.53 29.94
N ASP A 120 -0.02 3.75 28.85
CA ASP A 120 -1.42 4.16 28.79
C ASP A 120 -2.38 2.96 28.66
N LYS A 121 -3.63 3.19 28.29
CA LYS A 121 -4.65 2.16 28.16
C LYS A 121 -4.65 1.47 26.78
N SER A 122 -3.63 1.66 25.93
CA SER A 122 -3.60 1.12 24.56
C SER A 122 -3.82 -0.39 24.54
N VAL A 123 -3.12 -1.16 25.37
CA VAL A 123 -3.28 -2.63 25.42
C VAL A 123 -4.70 -3.03 25.87
N LEU A 124 -5.29 -2.32 26.82
CA LEU A 124 -6.67 -2.57 27.27
C LEU A 124 -7.68 -2.29 26.16
N ILE A 125 -7.42 -1.29 25.31
CA ILE A 125 -8.25 -1.01 24.14
C ILE A 125 -8.12 -2.14 23.12
N ALA A 126 -6.90 -2.59 22.80
CA ALA A 126 -6.68 -3.69 21.87
C ALA A 126 -7.37 -4.99 22.30
N LEU A 127 -7.37 -5.29 23.60
CA LEU A 127 -8.06 -6.46 24.18
C LEU A 127 -9.58 -6.49 23.89
N LYS A 128 -10.24 -5.33 23.69
CA LYS A 128 -11.67 -5.28 23.33
C LYS A 128 -11.98 -5.86 21.93
N TYR A 129 -10.94 -6.08 21.12
CA TYR A 129 -11.09 -6.52 19.75
C TYR A 129 -10.82 -8.01 19.54
N VAL A 130 -10.35 -8.76 20.53
CA VAL A 130 -10.04 -10.20 20.41
C VAL A 130 -11.24 -11.07 20.01
N ASN A 131 -12.45 -10.63 20.33
CA ASN A 131 -13.70 -11.29 19.94
C ASN A 131 -14.39 -10.66 18.71
N LYS A 132 -13.81 -9.60 18.13
CA LYS A 132 -14.38 -8.88 16.98
C LYS A 132 -13.65 -9.18 15.68
N MET A 133 -12.37 -9.51 15.75
CA MET A 133 -11.53 -9.82 14.59
C MET A 133 -10.38 -10.75 15.00
N ASN A 134 -9.74 -11.38 14.02
CA ASN A 134 -8.54 -12.18 14.26
C ASN A 134 -7.36 -11.25 14.58
N ILE A 135 -7.08 -11.00 15.85
CA ILE A 135 -6.01 -10.13 16.33
C ILE A 135 -5.10 -10.85 17.32
N LYS A 136 -3.80 -10.74 17.11
CA LYS A 136 -2.75 -11.13 18.07
C LYS A 136 -2.18 -9.86 18.72
N ILE A 137 -2.08 -9.87 20.06
CA ILE A 137 -1.51 -8.76 20.83
C ILE A 137 -0.12 -9.16 21.31
N VAL A 138 0.88 -8.42 20.86
CA VAL A 138 2.30 -8.63 21.17
C VAL A 138 2.81 -7.43 21.97
N GLN A 139 3.32 -7.64 23.17
CA GLN A 139 3.92 -6.61 23.99
C GLN A 139 5.45 -6.79 24.01
N LEU A 140 6.17 -5.75 23.59
CA LEU A 140 7.64 -5.79 23.58
C LEU A 140 8.20 -5.65 25.00
N LYS A 141 9.31 -6.32 25.26
CA LYS A 141 10.03 -6.26 26.55
C LYS A 141 11.05 -5.12 26.62
N GLN A 142 11.36 -4.51 25.50
CA GLN A 142 12.23 -3.36 25.35
C GLN A 142 11.73 -2.47 24.21
N LYS A 143 11.95 -1.16 24.34
CA LYS A 143 11.53 -0.19 23.33
C LYS A 143 12.34 -0.32 22.05
N ARG A 144 11.65 -0.48 20.90
CA ARG A 144 12.29 -0.69 19.60
C ARG A 144 11.84 0.31 18.54
N LEU A 145 10.97 1.26 18.90
CA LEU A 145 10.33 2.23 18.01
C LEU A 145 9.49 1.55 16.89
N ASN A 146 8.90 2.36 16.01
CA ASN A 146 7.99 1.86 14.97
C ASN A 146 8.63 0.79 14.07
N GLY A 147 9.88 0.99 13.67
CA GLY A 147 10.60 0.01 12.84
C GLY A 147 10.74 -1.35 13.50
N GLY A 148 11.17 -1.36 14.77
CA GLY A 148 11.29 -2.59 15.54
C GLY A 148 9.95 -3.25 15.83
N ALA A 149 8.90 -2.46 16.11
CA ALA A 149 7.55 -2.98 16.30
C ALA A 149 7.01 -3.62 15.01
N ARG A 150 7.24 -3.03 13.84
CA ARG A 150 6.84 -3.64 12.55
C ARG A 150 7.64 -4.90 12.24
N ASN A 151 8.95 -4.93 12.51
CA ASN A 151 9.78 -6.14 12.35
C ASN A 151 9.30 -7.27 13.28
N GLU A 152 8.99 -6.96 14.54
CA GLU A 152 8.39 -7.94 15.45
C GLU A 152 7.07 -8.47 14.92
N GLY A 153 6.24 -7.59 14.37
CA GLY A 153 4.97 -7.96 13.76
C GLY A 153 5.12 -9.05 12.69
N TYR A 154 6.18 -9.03 11.90
CA TYR A 154 6.44 -10.09 10.91
C TYR A 154 6.63 -11.48 11.51
N LEU A 155 7.26 -11.58 12.68
CA LEU A 155 7.52 -12.85 13.34
C LEU A 155 6.25 -13.54 13.84
N HIS A 156 5.18 -12.77 14.01
CA HIS A 156 3.89 -13.23 14.51
C HIS A 156 2.85 -13.46 13.41
N LEU A 157 3.17 -13.15 12.15
CA LEU A 157 2.30 -13.45 11.01
C LEU A 157 2.14 -14.97 10.82
N SER A 158 0.93 -15.38 10.53
CA SER A 158 0.66 -16.78 10.18
C SER A 158 1.36 -17.17 8.87
N PRO A 159 1.76 -18.43 8.70
CA PRO A 159 2.47 -18.88 7.50
C PRO A 159 1.72 -18.62 6.20
N ASP A 160 0.39 -18.70 6.23
CA ASP A 160 -0.54 -18.54 5.10
C ASP A 160 -0.87 -17.09 4.73
N VAL A 161 -0.25 -16.09 5.39
CA VAL A 161 -0.35 -14.69 4.96
C VAL A 161 0.38 -14.49 3.63
N ASP A 162 -0.32 -13.89 2.66
CA ASP A 162 0.22 -13.60 1.33
C ASP A 162 0.83 -12.20 1.23
N TYR A 163 0.13 -11.22 1.80
CA TYR A 163 0.51 -9.79 1.74
C TYR A 163 0.48 -9.14 3.11
N VAL A 164 1.34 -8.16 3.31
CA VAL A 164 1.44 -7.38 4.54
C VAL A 164 0.99 -5.95 4.29
N TYR A 165 0.16 -5.43 5.18
CA TYR A 165 -0.30 -4.06 5.19
C TYR A 165 -0.03 -3.42 6.55
N TYR A 166 0.30 -2.13 6.58
CA TYR A 166 0.60 -1.40 7.82
C TYR A 166 -0.47 -0.35 8.09
N VAL A 167 -0.98 -0.35 9.30
CA VAL A 167 -1.92 0.68 9.77
C VAL A 167 -1.39 1.27 11.07
N ASP A 168 -1.03 2.54 11.05
CA ASP A 168 -0.50 3.22 12.22
C ASP A 168 -1.62 3.48 13.25
N SER A 169 -1.31 3.39 14.55
CA SER A 169 -2.31 3.43 15.63
C SER A 169 -3.06 4.76 15.76
N ASP A 170 -2.58 5.82 15.12
CA ASP A 170 -3.23 7.11 15.08
C ASP A 170 -4.04 7.38 13.80
N ASP A 171 -4.03 6.42 12.85
CA ASP A 171 -4.67 6.48 11.55
C ASP A 171 -5.83 5.47 11.42
N TRP A 172 -6.55 5.45 10.29
CA TRP A 172 -7.63 4.50 10.05
C TRP A 172 -7.89 4.22 8.56
N LEU A 173 -8.58 3.13 8.26
CA LEU A 173 -9.07 2.82 6.93
C LEU A 173 -10.32 3.66 6.61
N LEU A 174 -10.40 4.18 5.37
CA LEU A 174 -11.41 5.19 4.99
C LEU A 174 -12.86 4.69 5.14
N ASN A 175 -13.11 3.42 4.79
CA ASN A 175 -14.43 2.78 4.84
C ASN A 175 -14.31 1.25 4.97
N ASP A 176 -15.43 0.56 4.98
CA ASP A 176 -15.55 -0.90 5.16
C ASP A 176 -15.15 -1.74 3.93
N LYS A 177 -14.87 -1.12 2.77
CA LYS A 177 -14.52 -1.79 1.50
C LYS A 177 -13.02 -1.74 1.16
N VAL A 178 -12.19 -1.18 2.02
CA VAL A 178 -10.76 -0.96 1.72
C VAL A 178 -10.05 -2.28 1.45
N LEU A 179 -10.18 -3.28 2.32
CA LEU A 179 -9.50 -4.57 2.13
C LEU A 179 -10.06 -5.36 0.95
N GLU A 180 -11.34 -5.23 0.64
CA GLU A 180 -11.94 -5.82 -0.56
C GLU A 180 -11.32 -5.22 -1.85
N LYS A 181 -11.21 -3.89 -1.92
CA LYS A 181 -10.58 -3.20 -3.05
C LYS A 181 -9.10 -3.57 -3.19
N ILE A 182 -8.39 -3.67 -2.07
CA ILE A 182 -7.01 -4.17 -2.05
C ILE A 182 -6.96 -5.59 -2.63
N ASN A 183 -7.77 -6.53 -2.13
CA ASN A 183 -7.79 -7.91 -2.64
C ASN A 183 -8.11 -7.98 -4.13
N ASN A 184 -9.02 -7.16 -4.62
CA ASN A 184 -9.34 -7.07 -6.05
C ASN A 184 -8.10 -6.68 -6.87
N LYS A 185 -7.33 -5.71 -6.40
CA LYS A 185 -6.12 -5.28 -7.11
C LYS A 185 -4.97 -6.27 -7.00
N LEU A 186 -4.90 -7.04 -5.92
CA LEU A 186 -3.89 -8.08 -5.71
C LEU A 186 -4.05 -9.25 -6.72
N GLN A 187 -5.17 -9.39 -7.43
CA GLN A 187 -5.32 -10.39 -8.49
C GLN A 187 -4.27 -10.24 -9.60
N THR A 188 -3.69 -9.06 -9.80
CA THR A 188 -2.56 -8.83 -10.70
C THR A 188 -1.22 -9.35 -10.17
N LYS A 189 -1.21 -9.93 -8.96
CA LYS A 189 -0.06 -10.52 -8.27
C LYS A 189 1.16 -9.59 -8.16
N PRO A 190 0.99 -8.33 -7.74
CA PRO A 190 2.11 -7.41 -7.62
C PRO A 190 3.01 -7.79 -6.42
N ASP A 191 4.30 -7.46 -6.51
CA ASP A 191 5.18 -7.50 -5.33
C ASP A 191 4.83 -6.36 -4.36
N VAL A 192 4.38 -5.21 -4.90
CA VAL A 192 3.91 -4.06 -4.12
C VAL A 192 2.67 -3.46 -4.76
N LEU A 193 1.63 -3.27 -3.96
CA LEU A 193 0.47 -2.46 -4.32
C LEU A 193 0.58 -1.11 -3.61
N PHE A 194 0.74 -0.03 -4.38
CA PHE A 194 0.66 1.34 -3.85
C PHE A 194 -0.78 1.81 -3.83
N ILE A 195 -1.19 2.43 -2.73
CA ILE A 195 -2.55 2.92 -2.53
C ILE A 195 -2.57 4.43 -2.27
N GLY A 196 -3.69 5.07 -2.59
CA GLY A 196 -3.91 6.48 -2.30
C GLY A 196 -4.21 6.75 -0.82
N LEU A 197 -3.96 7.98 -0.40
CA LEU A 197 -4.16 8.44 0.97
C LEU A 197 -5.00 9.71 1.02
N SER A 198 -5.82 9.80 2.07
CA SER A 198 -6.44 11.03 2.53
C SER A 198 -5.71 11.54 3.76
N LYS A 199 -5.78 12.85 4.01
CA LYS A 199 -5.40 13.45 5.28
C LYS A 199 -6.65 13.89 6.04
N TYR A 200 -6.63 13.70 7.35
CA TYR A 200 -7.62 14.25 8.27
C TYR A 200 -7.03 15.43 9.02
N LYS A 201 -7.59 16.62 8.79
CA LYS A 201 -7.17 17.87 9.42
C LYS A 201 -8.35 18.81 9.51
N ASN A 202 -8.47 19.58 10.61
CA ASN A 202 -9.57 20.52 10.89
C ASN A 202 -10.97 19.84 10.77
N ASN A 203 -11.10 18.60 11.26
CA ASN A 203 -12.30 17.77 11.20
C ASN A 203 -12.78 17.44 9.77
N GLU A 204 -11.92 17.58 8.76
CA GLU A 204 -12.21 17.23 7.38
C GLU A 204 -11.25 16.15 6.87
N THR A 205 -11.78 15.24 6.05
CA THR A 205 -10.99 14.23 5.33
C THR A 205 -10.91 14.63 3.86
N LYS A 206 -9.68 14.81 3.35
CA LYS A 206 -9.43 15.18 1.94
C LYS A 206 -8.34 14.31 1.32
N PRO A 207 -8.47 13.88 0.05
CA PRO A 207 -7.37 13.23 -0.65
C PRO A 207 -6.09 14.06 -0.57
N CYS A 208 -4.95 13.43 -0.32
CA CYS A 208 -3.66 14.13 -0.21
C CYS A 208 -2.55 13.47 -1.03
N PHE A 209 -2.72 12.23 -1.41
CA PHE A 209 -1.77 11.50 -2.24
C PHE A 209 -2.51 10.44 -3.07
N ILE A 210 -2.25 10.45 -4.38
CA ILE A 210 -2.67 9.39 -5.31
C ILE A 210 -1.42 8.89 -6.03
N PRO A 211 -1.15 7.57 -6.02
CA PRO A 211 0.05 7.04 -6.65
C PRO A 211 -0.04 7.12 -8.18
N GLU A 212 1.01 7.69 -8.81
CA GLU A 212 1.11 7.82 -10.27
C GLU A 212 2.54 7.51 -10.73
N TYR A 213 2.96 6.25 -10.56
CA TYR A 213 4.30 5.82 -10.91
C TYR A 213 4.33 5.11 -12.25
N LYS A 214 5.29 5.48 -13.10
CA LYS A 214 5.53 4.85 -14.41
C LYS A 214 6.40 3.60 -14.29
N ASP A 215 7.35 3.64 -13.36
CA ASP A 215 8.29 2.56 -13.10
C ASP A 215 8.75 2.59 -11.63
N LYS A 216 9.59 1.63 -11.25
CA LYS A 216 10.10 1.54 -9.88
C LYS A 216 10.99 2.73 -9.47
N TYR A 217 11.58 3.44 -10.42
CA TYR A 217 12.40 4.62 -10.15
C TYR A 217 11.54 5.83 -9.82
N ASP A 218 10.37 5.95 -10.46
CA ASP A 218 9.37 6.94 -10.07
C ASP A 218 8.79 6.60 -8.69
N ALA A 219 8.50 5.33 -8.43
CA ALA A 219 8.00 4.87 -7.13
C ALA A 219 9.00 5.18 -6.00
N LEU A 220 10.30 5.08 -6.25
CA LEU A 220 11.36 5.39 -5.27
C LEU A 220 11.27 6.82 -4.72
N LYS A 221 10.78 7.78 -5.53
CA LYS A 221 10.58 9.18 -5.13
C LYS A 221 9.23 9.45 -4.50
N GLY A 222 8.36 8.48 -4.58
CA GLY A 222 6.98 8.60 -4.16
C GLY A 222 6.79 8.66 -2.65
N TRP A 223 5.57 8.37 -2.23
CA TRP A 223 5.23 8.30 -0.82
C TRP A 223 5.98 7.19 -0.09
N SER A 224 6.86 7.57 0.82
CA SER A 224 7.69 6.61 1.56
C SER A 224 7.00 5.99 2.78
N GLY A 225 5.95 6.60 3.31
CA GLY A 225 5.22 6.10 4.48
C GLY A 225 4.76 4.65 4.32
N SER A 226 4.83 3.88 5.38
CA SER A 226 4.50 2.45 5.37
C SER A 226 3.04 2.20 5.01
N CYS A 227 2.13 3.08 5.45
CA CYS A 227 0.69 3.00 5.27
C CYS A 227 0.21 3.05 3.80
N GLY A 228 1.00 3.61 2.88
CA GLY A 228 0.66 3.72 1.46
C GLY A 228 0.99 2.47 0.63
N LYS A 229 1.28 1.33 1.25
CA LYS A 229 1.74 0.12 0.56
C LYS A 229 1.17 -1.16 1.15
N VAL A 230 0.77 -2.06 0.26
CA VAL A 230 0.52 -3.47 0.59
C VAL A 230 1.61 -4.27 -0.11
N ILE A 231 2.37 -5.06 0.63
CA ILE A 231 3.62 -5.66 0.15
C ILE A 231 3.50 -7.18 0.25
N LYS A 232 3.89 -7.89 -0.80
CA LYS A 232 3.96 -9.34 -0.79
C LYS A 232 4.81 -9.81 0.39
N LYS A 233 4.31 -10.75 1.19
CA LYS A 233 4.97 -11.18 2.43
C LYS A 233 6.42 -11.57 2.21
N THR A 234 6.71 -12.34 1.15
CA THR A 234 8.08 -12.79 0.84
C THR A 234 9.04 -11.64 0.57
N LEU A 235 8.56 -10.49 0.09
CA LEU A 235 9.36 -9.27 -0.07
C LEU A 235 9.45 -8.49 1.24
N ALA A 236 8.34 -8.33 1.96
CA ALA A 236 8.29 -7.56 3.21
C ALA A 236 9.20 -8.16 4.30
N THR A 237 9.25 -9.49 4.39
CA THR A 237 10.03 -10.21 5.41
C THR A 237 11.45 -10.56 4.97
N ARG A 238 11.85 -10.16 3.75
CA ARG A 238 13.22 -10.32 3.29
C ARG A 238 14.16 -9.51 4.18
N GLN A 239 15.29 -10.11 4.61
CA GLN A 239 16.19 -9.48 5.56
C GLN A 239 16.66 -8.09 5.13
N GLU A 240 16.91 -7.89 3.83
CA GLU A 240 17.32 -6.62 3.26
C GLU A 240 16.20 -5.58 3.24
N CYS A 241 14.94 -6.00 3.38
CA CYS A 241 13.76 -5.14 3.36
C CYS A 241 13.20 -4.83 4.76
N LEU A 242 13.80 -5.38 5.82
CA LEU A 242 13.39 -5.09 7.20
C LEU A 242 13.60 -3.61 7.54
N TYR A 243 12.83 -3.12 8.48
CA TYR A 243 12.97 -1.76 8.99
C TYR A 243 14.28 -1.61 9.79
N ASN A 244 14.88 -0.45 9.73
CA ASN A 244 15.95 -0.07 10.64
C ASN A 244 15.35 0.19 12.02
N GLU A 245 15.82 -0.56 13.03
CA GLU A 245 15.34 -0.44 14.40
C GLU A 245 16.02 0.71 15.14
N GLY A 246 15.35 1.28 16.13
CA GLY A 246 15.89 2.35 16.94
C GLY A 246 16.20 3.64 16.18
N THR A 247 15.62 3.82 14.97
CA THR A 247 15.79 5.03 14.18
C THR A 247 14.45 5.67 13.87
N LEU A 248 14.45 7.00 13.69
CA LEU A 248 13.32 7.75 13.17
C LEU A 248 13.34 7.70 11.63
N LYS A 249 12.20 7.89 10.97
CA LYS A 249 12.03 7.83 9.49
C LYS A 249 12.41 6.48 8.88
N GLU A 250 12.27 5.42 9.63
CA GLU A 250 12.56 4.04 9.23
C GLU A 250 11.79 3.60 7.99
N ASP A 251 10.60 4.18 7.77
CA ASP A 251 9.72 3.95 6.63
C ASP A 251 10.37 4.36 5.29
N ARG A 252 11.12 5.45 5.27
CA ARG A 252 11.80 5.96 4.07
C ARG A 252 12.86 5.00 3.56
N ASN A 253 13.64 4.44 4.47
CA ASN A 253 14.69 3.49 4.11
C ASN A 253 14.10 2.15 3.67
N GLN A 254 13.10 1.66 4.40
CA GLN A 254 12.37 0.45 4.03
C GLN A 254 11.72 0.61 2.64
N HIS A 255 11.10 1.74 2.35
CA HIS A 255 10.53 2.04 1.03
C HIS A 255 11.57 1.91 -0.10
N ARG A 256 12.78 2.47 0.07
CA ARG A 256 13.85 2.36 -0.92
C ARG A 256 14.27 0.91 -1.15
N ARG A 257 14.45 0.14 -0.07
CA ARG A 257 14.78 -1.28 -0.15
C ARG A 257 13.71 -2.06 -0.88
N ILE A 258 12.45 -1.83 -0.57
CA ILE A 258 11.32 -2.42 -1.29
C ILE A 258 11.37 -2.08 -2.78
N CYS A 259 11.57 -0.81 -3.16
CA CYS A 259 11.68 -0.41 -4.57
C CYS A 259 12.88 -1.04 -5.29
N ILE A 260 14.00 -1.29 -4.60
CA ILE A 260 15.16 -1.98 -5.16
C ILE A 260 14.81 -3.43 -5.49
N TYR A 261 14.17 -4.14 -4.56
CA TYR A 261 13.93 -5.59 -4.66
C TYR A 261 12.61 -5.98 -5.31
N MET A 262 11.66 -5.07 -5.51
CA MET A 262 10.43 -5.39 -6.22
C MET A 262 10.70 -5.59 -7.72
N ASN A 263 10.04 -6.57 -8.31
CA ASN A 263 10.07 -6.83 -9.75
C ASN A 263 8.92 -6.14 -10.46
N ASN A 264 7.73 -6.14 -9.85
CA ASN A 264 6.52 -5.52 -10.37
C ASN A 264 5.73 -4.81 -9.27
N PHE A 265 4.86 -3.91 -9.68
CA PHE A 265 3.95 -3.22 -8.76
C PHE A 265 2.61 -2.92 -9.45
N ALA A 266 1.61 -2.64 -8.65
CA ALA A 266 0.32 -2.14 -9.09
C ALA A 266 -0.03 -0.83 -8.36
N LEU A 267 -0.94 -0.06 -8.95
CA LEU A 267 -1.44 1.20 -8.38
C LEU A 267 -2.93 1.07 -8.13
N LEU A 268 -3.37 1.41 -6.94
CA LEU A 268 -4.78 1.59 -6.60
C LEU A 268 -4.98 3.09 -6.34
N LYS A 269 -5.45 3.79 -7.38
CA LYS A 269 -5.54 5.25 -7.44
C LYS A 269 -6.73 5.81 -6.65
N GLU A 270 -7.03 5.20 -5.51
CA GLU A 270 -8.09 5.63 -4.60
C GLU A 270 -7.50 5.94 -3.22
N PRO A 271 -7.95 7.01 -2.55
CA PRO A 271 -7.49 7.38 -1.22
C PRO A 271 -8.17 6.49 -0.16
N LEU A 272 -7.63 5.32 0.11
CA LEU A 272 -8.21 4.29 0.98
C LEU A 272 -7.77 4.36 2.44
N TYR A 273 -6.70 5.07 2.72
CA TYR A 273 -6.12 5.23 4.05
C TYR A 273 -6.26 6.68 4.52
N VAL A 274 -6.55 6.90 5.78
CA VAL A 274 -6.68 8.24 6.37
C VAL A 274 -5.55 8.53 7.34
N TRP A 275 -4.65 9.40 6.93
CA TRP A 275 -3.56 9.92 7.74
C TRP A 275 -4.07 11.04 8.65
N ASN A 276 -3.98 10.85 9.96
CA ASN A 276 -4.46 11.79 10.96
C ASN A 276 -3.40 12.84 11.30
N GLN A 277 -3.56 14.04 10.76
CA GLN A 277 -2.69 15.19 11.03
C GLN A 277 -3.11 16.02 12.27
N GLN A 278 -4.16 15.64 12.98
CA GLN A 278 -4.58 16.31 14.22
C GLN A 278 -3.89 15.75 15.47
N ASN A 279 -3.14 14.66 15.34
CA ASN A 279 -2.44 14.05 16.46
C ASN A 279 -1.19 14.87 16.84
N SER A 280 -1.29 15.67 17.92
CA SER A 280 -0.18 16.46 18.46
C SER A 280 0.96 15.62 19.05
N LYS A 281 0.70 14.33 19.34
CA LYS A 281 1.68 13.37 19.88
C LYS A 281 2.35 12.52 18.78
N SER A 282 2.01 12.76 17.52
CA SER A 282 2.66 12.04 16.40
C SER A 282 4.16 12.30 16.35
N VAL A 283 4.95 11.29 16.05
CA VAL A 283 6.41 11.39 15.87
C VAL A 283 6.80 12.46 14.84
N THR A 284 5.93 12.70 13.84
CA THR A 284 6.13 13.76 12.84
C THR A 284 5.91 15.16 13.40
N THR A 285 5.18 15.30 14.51
CA THR A 285 4.89 16.57 15.18
C THR A 285 5.92 16.89 16.25
N ILE A 286 6.44 15.85 16.95
CA ILE A 286 7.47 15.98 17.98
C ILE A 286 8.84 15.78 17.33
N ARG A 287 9.40 16.85 16.75
CA ARG A 287 10.73 16.77 16.12
C ARG A 287 11.83 16.95 17.15
N ASP A 288 12.61 15.89 17.38
CA ASP A 288 13.98 16.00 17.89
C ASP A 288 14.93 16.16 16.67
N GLU A 289 15.38 17.37 16.41
CA GLU A 289 16.15 17.73 15.20
C GLU A 289 17.47 16.97 15.11
N ILE A 290 18.14 16.71 16.23
CA ILE A 290 19.45 16.00 16.26
C ILE A 290 19.28 14.53 15.87
N ASN A 291 18.35 13.84 16.49
CA ASN A 291 18.06 12.43 16.17
C ASN A 291 17.48 12.26 14.77
N TRP A 292 16.75 13.26 14.28
CA TRP A 292 16.20 13.28 12.95
C TRP A 292 17.30 13.38 11.85
N GLY A 293 18.28 14.27 12.00
CA GLY A 293 19.41 14.43 11.07
C GLY A 293 20.33 13.20 11.06
N THR A 294 20.74 12.73 12.25
CA THR A 294 21.60 11.56 12.41
C THR A 294 20.96 10.29 11.81
N SER A 295 19.66 10.08 12.05
CA SER A 295 18.91 8.97 11.47
C SER A 295 18.88 9.03 9.95
N THR A 296 18.73 10.23 9.37
CA THR A 296 18.72 10.43 7.92
C THR A 296 20.06 10.04 7.31
N ILE A 297 21.17 10.50 7.87
CA ILE A 297 22.52 10.20 7.35
C ILE A 297 22.81 8.69 7.39
N ARG A 298 22.49 8.02 8.50
CA ARG A 298 22.64 6.55 8.62
C ARG A 298 21.83 5.82 7.57
N GLN A 299 20.57 6.19 7.39
CA GLN A 299 19.71 5.56 6.40
C GLN A 299 20.22 5.72 4.97
N TYR A 300 20.83 6.85 4.64
CA TYR A 300 21.45 7.04 3.33
C TYR A 300 22.65 6.13 3.11
N ALA A 301 23.54 6.07 4.10
CA ALA A 301 24.72 5.21 4.03
C ALA A 301 24.32 3.75 3.79
N ASP A 302 23.35 3.25 4.56
CA ASP A 302 22.85 1.87 4.44
C ASP A 302 22.20 1.61 3.08
N THR A 303 21.35 2.55 2.60
CA THR A 303 20.66 2.37 1.31
C THR A 303 21.62 2.46 0.13
N LYS A 304 22.63 3.35 0.21
CA LYS A 304 23.69 3.42 -0.81
C LYS A 304 24.48 2.11 -0.87
N GLN A 305 24.90 1.60 0.28
CA GLN A 305 25.65 0.34 0.34
C GLN A 305 24.82 -0.83 -0.23
N LEU A 306 23.54 -0.87 0.08
CA LEU A 306 22.61 -1.85 -0.47
C LEU A 306 22.48 -1.71 -1.99
N ALA A 307 22.27 -0.50 -2.50
CA ALA A 307 22.15 -0.26 -3.95
C ALA A 307 23.42 -0.68 -4.70
N LEU A 308 24.61 -0.43 -4.14
CA LEU A 308 25.88 -0.87 -4.71
C LEU A 308 26.03 -2.40 -4.71
N SER A 309 25.39 -3.11 -3.80
CA SER A 309 25.41 -4.58 -3.74
C SER A 309 24.53 -5.25 -4.80
N VAL A 310 23.60 -4.51 -5.41
CA VAL A 310 22.63 -5.02 -6.39
C VAL A 310 23.08 -4.68 -7.81
N LYS A 311 23.59 -5.68 -8.53
CA LYS A 311 24.05 -5.50 -9.92
C LYS A 311 22.95 -4.94 -10.84
N GLY A 312 23.32 -3.99 -11.71
CA GLY A 312 22.42 -3.42 -12.72
C GLY A 312 21.41 -2.38 -12.19
N GLN A 313 21.65 -1.83 -10.99
CA GLN A 313 20.79 -0.82 -10.38
C GLN A 313 21.38 0.61 -10.40
N ASP A 314 22.25 0.93 -11.38
CA ASP A 314 22.96 2.22 -11.45
C ASP A 314 22.00 3.43 -11.38
N LYS A 315 20.86 3.37 -12.06
CA LYS A 315 19.83 4.42 -11.98
C LYS A 315 19.24 4.60 -10.58
N ILE A 316 19.18 3.54 -9.76
CA ILE A 316 18.74 3.63 -8.36
C ILE A 316 19.81 4.33 -7.54
N ILE A 317 21.08 4.00 -7.76
CA ILE A 317 22.23 4.60 -7.07
C ILE A 317 22.25 6.10 -7.31
N ASP A 318 22.21 6.52 -8.59
CA ASP A 318 22.20 7.92 -8.98
C ASP A 318 21.04 8.68 -8.30
N ARG A 319 19.86 8.07 -8.30
CA ARG A 319 18.67 8.66 -7.72
C ARG A 319 18.75 8.81 -6.20
N ILE A 320 19.26 7.80 -5.50
CA ILE A 320 19.49 7.86 -4.05
C ILE A 320 20.50 8.95 -3.72
N MET A 321 21.54 9.09 -4.54
CA MET A 321 22.56 10.12 -4.36
C MET A 321 22.00 11.53 -4.60
N GLU A 322 21.20 11.75 -5.67
CA GLU A 322 20.53 13.03 -5.91
C GLU A 322 19.63 13.43 -4.72
N GLU A 323 18.86 12.48 -4.20
CA GLU A 323 17.97 12.74 -3.06
C GLU A 323 18.77 13.02 -1.77
N ALA A 324 19.89 12.32 -1.55
CA ALA A 324 20.79 12.56 -0.44
C ALA A 324 21.34 14.00 -0.47
N VAL A 325 21.87 14.43 -1.62
CA VAL A 325 22.39 15.79 -1.81
C VAL A 325 21.30 16.84 -1.59
N ARG A 326 20.08 16.61 -2.12
CA ARG A 326 18.95 17.52 -1.93
C ARG A 326 18.59 17.69 -0.46
N MET A 327 18.60 16.58 0.30
CA MET A 327 18.25 16.63 1.74
C MET A 327 19.34 17.29 2.56
N CYS A 328 20.62 17.01 2.30
CA CYS A 328 21.72 17.70 2.96
C CYS A 328 21.68 19.20 2.72
N LYS A 329 21.39 19.64 1.47
CA LYS A 329 21.19 21.06 1.15
C LYS A 329 20.04 21.66 1.93
N LYS A 330 18.87 21.01 1.99
CA LYS A 330 17.71 21.49 2.73
C LYS A 330 17.98 21.61 4.23
N GLU A 331 18.74 20.69 4.81
CA GLU A 331 19.13 20.75 6.24
C GLU A 331 20.17 21.86 6.49
N MET A 332 21.09 22.14 5.55
CA MET A 332 22.02 23.25 5.64
C MET A 332 21.30 24.60 5.50
N ASP A 333 20.35 24.73 4.57
CA ASP A 333 19.57 25.96 4.36
C ASP A 333 18.67 26.29 5.55
N THR A 334 18.09 25.28 6.23
CA THR A 334 17.27 25.48 7.43
C THR A 334 18.09 25.78 8.69
N ASN A 335 19.38 25.44 8.71
CA ASN A 335 20.30 25.72 9.82
C ASN A 335 21.17 26.96 9.58
N GLY A 336 21.15 27.54 8.38
CA GLY A 336 21.95 28.72 8.02
C GLY A 336 21.60 30.01 8.79
N ASP A 337 20.40 30.09 9.36
CA ASP A 337 19.94 31.22 10.18
C ASP A 337 20.17 31.03 11.70
N ARG A 338 20.78 29.92 12.12
CA ARG A 338 21.09 29.68 13.52
C ARG A 338 22.61 29.67 13.70
N GLN A 339 23.13 30.77 14.25
CA GLN A 339 24.50 30.83 14.72
C GLN A 339 24.76 29.76 15.78
N TRP A 340 25.78 28.93 15.53
CA TRP A 340 26.35 27.96 16.47
C TRP A 340 27.06 28.67 17.60
#